data_4f1e882f9b8a2cfe5acbfbec5b820e9f
#
_entry.id   4f1e882f9b8a2cfe5acbfbec5b820e9f
#
_cell.length_a   1.000
_cell.length_b   1.000
_cell.length_c   1.000
_cell.angle_alpha   90.00
_cell.angle_beta   90.00
_cell.angle_gamma   90.00
#
_symmetry.space_group_name_H-M   'P 1'
#
loop_
_entity.id
_entity.type
_entity.pdbx_description
1 polymer ?
#
loop_
_entity_poly.entity_id
_entity_poly.type
_entity_poly.pdbx_seq_one_letter_code
_entity_poly.pdbx_strand_id
1 'polypeptide(L)'
;MSMIRRLHILPLAVAIMLHSTAWAFSVTFISPGRHDEAYWLSATRAMQAAAQQLDIQLEVLYAERDPLQMVKLTRAVTQRRHKPDYLLLVNEKLTGPALLSLADQAGIPCFLSFNQLTPTQLRNSGLPRQRLKHWLGSLAPDNATAGTLTMQGLLSEASRHFPAGTPLHVLMMAGDHATPASNERVAAAQRVLASHPEVRLTQLVYGEWERQRAIQQGQWLLQRYPQINLVWAANDEMAFGLEEAIQRSGKQAGREVLLSAINNSQQAMRERQQGRLSALAAGHFMTGAWSLVLLYDYQHGRDFASEGLQLQPAMFSAISAPQALHFQQRFADNDFSSIRFRQFSKFANPALQHYAFRFNMVLD
;
A
#
# COMPACT_ATOMS: atom_id res chain seq x y z
N MET A 1 -13.31 -51.66 -70.91
CA MET A 1 -12.20 -50.76 -70.45
C MET A 1 -12.79 -49.72 -69.53
N SER A 2 -12.66 -49.93 -68.23
CA SER A 2 -13.18 -49.00 -67.18
C SER A 2 -12.00 -48.49 -66.39
N MET A 3 -11.73 -47.19 -66.55
CA MET A 3 -10.67 -46.45 -65.76
C MET A 3 -11.23 -46.03 -64.41
N ILE A 4 -10.76 -46.66 -63.37
CA ILE A 4 -11.04 -46.29 -61.98
C ILE A 4 -10.05 -45.18 -61.62
N ARG A 5 -10.53 -43.92 -61.48
CA ARG A 5 -9.79 -42.79 -60.91
C ARG A 5 -9.69 -42.95 -59.38
N ARG A 6 -8.48 -43.16 -58.85
CA ARG A 6 -8.17 -43.13 -57.41
C ARG A 6 -8.09 -41.68 -56.96
N LEU A 7 -9.03 -41.29 -56.08
CA LEU A 7 -9.02 -40.01 -55.40
C LEU A 7 -8.07 -40.10 -54.20
N HIS A 8 -6.96 -39.38 -54.24
CA HIS A 8 -6.05 -39.24 -53.08
C HIS A 8 -6.58 -38.17 -52.17
N ILE A 9 -7.14 -38.56 -50.99
CA ILE A 9 -7.50 -37.65 -49.91
C ILE A 9 -6.24 -37.40 -49.08
N LEU A 10 -5.68 -36.16 -49.14
CA LEU A 10 -4.61 -35.70 -48.30
C LEU A 10 -5.19 -35.33 -46.92
N PRO A 11 -4.70 -35.89 -45.77
CA PRO A 11 -5.16 -35.46 -44.47
C PRO A 11 -4.58 -34.08 -44.15
N LEU A 12 -5.44 -33.11 -44.00
CA LEU A 12 -5.10 -31.76 -43.49
C LEU A 12 -4.82 -31.85 -42.00
N ALA A 13 -3.54 -31.93 -41.61
CA ALA A 13 -3.14 -31.86 -40.21
C ALA A 13 -3.31 -30.43 -39.71
N VAL A 14 -4.38 -30.17 -38.95
CA VAL A 14 -4.58 -28.93 -38.23
C VAL A 14 -3.65 -28.94 -37.01
N ALA A 15 -2.52 -28.25 -37.11
CA ALA A 15 -1.64 -27.98 -35.95
C ALA A 15 -2.32 -26.98 -35.02
N ILE A 16 -2.93 -27.46 -33.94
CA ILE A 16 -3.41 -26.63 -32.85
C ILE A 16 -2.15 -26.10 -32.13
N MET A 17 -1.73 -24.88 -32.43
CA MET A 17 -0.74 -24.16 -31.65
C MET A 17 -1.36 -23.80 -30.29
N LEU A 18 -1.10 -24.63 -29.29
CA LEU A 18 -1.30 -24.26 -27.88
C LEU A 18 -0.33 -23.09 -27.56
N HIS A 19 -0.84 -21.89 -27.60
CA HIS A 19 -0.12 -20.74 -27.08
C HIS A 19 -0.06 -20.90 -25.56
N SER A 20 0.98 -21.58 -25.05
CA SER A 20 1.34 -21.43 -23.65
C SER A 20 1.80 -19.97 -23.47
N THR A 21 1.04 -19.19 -22.70
CA THR A 21 1.50 -17.88 -22.23
C THR A 21 2.70 -18.14 -21.29
N ALA A 22 3.89 -18.15 -21.86
CA ALA A 22 5.11 -18.20 -21.07
C ALA A 22 5.25 -16.84 -20.40
N TRP A 23 5.16 -16.81 -19.07
CA TRP A 23 5.48 -15.61 -18.28
C TRP A 23 6.94 -15.24 -18.52
N ALA A 24 7.20 -13.91 -18.63
CA ALA A 24 8.57 -13.45 -18.89
C ALA A 24 9.50 -13.72 -17.68
N PHE A 25 8.98 -13.61 -16.45
CA PHE A 25 9.69 -13.91 -15.20
C PHE A 25 8.70 -14.04 -14.04
N SER A 26 9.21 -14.54 -12.89
CA SER A 26 8.43 -14.83 -11.69
C SER A 26 8.81 -13.91 -10.53
N VAL A 27 7.79 -13.47 -9.77
CA VAL A 27 7.96 -12.67 -8.55
C VAL A 27 7.17 -13.32 -7.42
N THR A 28 7.81 -13.59 -6.28
CA THR A 28 7.10 -13.97 -5.04
C THR A 28 7.07 -12.78 -4.10
N PHE A 29 5.87 -12.34 -3.74
CA PHE A 29 5.63 -11.29 -2.75
C PHE A 29 5.33 -11.88 -1.38
N ILE A 30 6.12 -11.50 -0.36
CA ILE A 30 5.85 -11.84 1.03
C ILE A 30 5.08 -10.68 1.65
N SER A 31 3.75 -10.83 1.69
CA SER A 31 2.84 -9.85 2.26
C SER A 31 2.83 -9.94 3.79
N PRO A 32 2.99 -8.83 4.54
CA PRO A 32 2.92 -8.86 6.00
C PRO A 32 1.48 -8.96 6.53
N GLY A 33 0.48 -8.62 5.72
CA GLY A 33 -0.92 -8.57 6.12
C GLY A 33 -1.59 -9.92 6.24
N ARG A 34 -2.86 -9.88 6.67
CA ARG A 34 -3.74 -11.04 6.58
C ARG A 34 -4.28 -11.19 5.17
N HIS A 35 -4.57 -12.41 4.78
CA HIS A 35 -5.15 -12.71 3.46
C HIS A 35 -6.54 -12.09 3.25
N ASP A 36 -7.26 -11.75 4.32
CA ASP A 36 -8.60 -11.12 4.31
C ASP A 36 -8.58 -9.61 4.62
N GLU A 37 -7.41 -9.03 4.85
CA GLU A 37 -7.27 -7.61 5.23
C GLU A 37 -7.49 -6.69 4.02
N ALA A 38 -8.46 -5.79 4.11
CA ALA A 38 -8.92 -4.96 3.01
C ALA A 38 -7.79 -4.19 2.29
N TYR A 39 -6.84 -3.62 3.04
CA TYR A 39 -5.71 -2.90 2.46
C TYR A 39 -4.79 -3.83 1.63
N TRP A 40 -4.40 -4.97 2.22
CA TRP A 40 -3.49 -5.90 1.54
C TRP A 40 -4.17 -6.62 0.37
N LEU A 41 -5.48 -6.87 0.45
CA LEU A 41 -6.27 -7.36 -0.69
C LEU A 41 -6.28 -6.33 -1.83
N SER A 42 -6.53 -5.05 -1.52
CA SER A 42 -6.50 -3.98 -2.53
C SER A 42 -5.11 -3.87 -3.19
N ALA A 43 -4.04 -3.85 -2.38
CA ALA A 43 -2.67 -3.82 -2.89
C ALA A 43 -2.35 -5.03 -3.76
N THR A 44 -2.73 -6.24 -3.33
CA THR A 44 -2.49 -7.48 -4.08
C THR A 44 -3.26 -7.51 -5.39
N ARG A 45 -4.52 -7.04 -5.42
CA ARG A 45 -5.29 -6.94 -6.67
C ARG A 45 -4.68 -5.95 -7.67
N ALA A 46 -4.16 -4.81 -7.18
CA ALA A 46 -3.40 -3.89 -8.03
C ALA A 46 -2.13 -4.55 -8.58
N MET A 47 -1.41 -5.33 -7.76
CA MET A 47 -0.25 -6.10 -8.21
C MET A 47 -0.62 -7.16 -9.24
N GLN A 48 -1.73 -7.89 -9.04
CA GLN A 48 -2.22 -8.89 -10.00
C GLN A 48 -2.56 -8.27 -11.35
N ALA A 49 -3.24 -7.11 -11.36
CA ALA A 49 -3.56 -6.38 -12.58
C ALA A 49 -2.28 -5.89 -13.31
N ALA A 50 -1.28 -5.42 -12.56
CA ALA A 50 0.02 -5.05 -13.12
C ALA A 50 0.77 -6.28 -13.66
N ALA A 51 0.81 -7.38 -12.91
CA ALA A 51 1.48 -8.61 -13.29
C ALA A 51 0.92 -9.20 -14.58
N GLN A 52 -0.40 -9.22 -14.74
CA GLN A 52 -1.05 -9.67 -15.95
C GLN A 52 -0.66 -8.86 -17.19
N GLN A 53 -0.60 -7.52 -17.07
CA GLN A 53 -0.23 -6.65 -18.19
C GLN A 53 1.27 -6.65 -18.51
N LEU A 54 2.11 -7.00 -17.53
CA LEU A 54 3.56 -7.04 -17.66
C LEU A 54 4.13 -8.44 -17.87
N ASP A 55 3.26 -9.44 -18.09
CA ASP A 55 3.64 -10.85 -18.29
C ASP A 55 4.48 -11.42 -17.13
N ILE A 56 4.13 -11.06 -15.88
CA ILE A 56 4.82 -11.48 -14.64
C ILE A 56 4.02 -12.60 -13.97
N GLN A 57 4.68 -13.72 -13.65
CA GLN A 57 4.12 -14.74 -12.78
C GLN A 57 4.22 -14.28 -11.31
N LEU A 58 3.13 -13.76 -10.75
CA LEU A 58 3.07 -13.27 -9.38
C LEU A 58 2.53 -14.34 -8.42
N GLU A 59 3.32 -14.69 -7.41
CA GLU A 59 2.88 -15.45 -6.24
C GLU A 59 2.79 -14.52 -5.03
N VAL A 60 1.73 -14.64 -4.22
CA VAL A 60 1.57 -13.85 -2.98
C VAL A 60 1.43 -14.80 -1.80
N LEU A 61 2.29 -14.64 -0.79
CA LEU A 61 2.29 -15.39 0.45
C LEU A 61 2.01 -14.44 1.62
N TYR A 62 0.96 -14.70 2.39
CA TYR A 62 0.54 -13.85 3.50
C TYR A 62 1.14 -14.34 4.82
N ALA A 63 1.71 -13.41 5.57
CA ALA A 63 2.34 -13.68 6.86
C ALA A 63 1.41 -13.42 8.08
N GLU A 64 0.13 -13.11 7.83
CA GLU A 64 -0.92 -13.02 8.84
C GLU A 64 -0.57 -12.08 10.02
N ARG A 65 0.10 -10.96 9.72
CA ARG A 65 0.60 -9.99 10.71
C ARG A 65 1.66 -10.53 11.68
N ASP A 66 2.18 -11.74 11.44
CA ASP A 66 3.26 -12.33 12.21
C ASP A 66 4.63 -12.08 11.56
N PRO A 67 5.52 -11.26 12.18
CA PRO A 67 6.85 -11.01 11.64
C PRO A 67 7.73 -12.28 11.60
N LEU A 68 7.52 -13.25 12.48
CA LEU A 68 8.22 -14.53 12.46
C LEU A 68 7.77 -15.36 11.24
N GLN A 69 6.49 -15.30 10.90
CA GLN A 69 5.97 -15.97 9.72
C GLN A 69 6.54 -15.36 8.43
N MET A 70 6.78 -14.05 8.37
CA MET A 70 7.49 -13.43 7.23
C MET A 70 8.87 -14.07 7.03
N VAL A 71 9.65 -14.25 8.11
CA VAL A 71 10.98 -14.87 8.05
C VAL A 71 10.87 -16.34 7.63
N LYS A 72 9.89 -17.09 8.18
CA LYS A 72 9.67 -18.51 7.81
C LYS A 72 9.30 -18.67 6.34
N LEU A 73 8.36 -17.85 5.82
CA LEU A 73 7.95 -17.88 4.42
C LEU A 73 9.12 -17.52 3.49
N THR A 74 9.87 -16.47 3.81
CA THR A 74 11.05 -16.07 3.03
C THR A 74 12.07 -17.21 3.00
N ARG A 75 12.39 -17.82 4.14
CA ARG A 75 13.28 -18.99 4.21
C ARG A 75 12.77 -20.15 3.37
N ALA A 76 11.49 -20.48 3.46
CA ALA A 76 10.89 -21.56 2.68
C ALA A 76 11.02 -21.31 1.17
N VAL A 77 10.79 -20.07 0.71
CA VAL A 77 10.96 -19.70 -0.70
C VAL A 77 12.43 -19.81 -1.14
N THR A 78 13.39 -19.36 -0.30
CA THR A 78 14.82 -19.42 -0.62
C THR A 78 15.36 -20.86 -0.71
N GLN A 79 14.67 -21.83 -0.11
CA GLN A 79 15.05 -23.25 -0.12
C GLN A 79 14.35 -24.06 -1.23
N ARG A 80 13.48 -23.46 -2.03
CA ARG A 80 12.78 -24.17 -3.14
C ARG A 80 13.77 -24.65 -4.19
N ARG A 81 13.45 -25.78 -4.83
CA ARG A 81 14.16 -26.27 -6.01
C ARG A 81 14.05 -25.29 -7.19
N HIS A 82 12.86 -24.73 -7.39
CA HIS A 82 12.59 -23.69 -8.38
C HIS A 82 12.32 -22.39 -7.63
N LYS A 83 13.32 -21.56 -7.58
CA LYS A 83 13.28 -20.25 -6.94
C LYS A 83 12.61 -19.22 -7.86
N PRO A 84 11.91 -18.20 -7.34
CA PRO A 84 11.45 -17.09 -8.16
C PRO A 84 12.64 -16.29 -8.68
N ASP A 85 12.44 -15.58 -9.79
CA ASP A 85 13.44 -14.66 -10.34
C ASP A 85 13.65 -13.46 -9.42
N TYR A 86 12.59 -13.02 -8.71
CA TYR A 86 12.65 -11.92 -7.76
C TYR A 86 11.84 -12.22 -6.50
N LEU A 87 12.32 -11.71 -5.35
CA LEU A 87 11.58 -11.60 -4.11
C LEU A 87 11.16 -10.15 -3.86
N LEU A 88 9.87 -9.91 -3.67
CA LEU A 88 9.34 -8.64 -3.21
C LEU A 88 9.02 -8.73 -1.71
N LEU A 89 9.65 -7.89 -0.90
CA LEU A 89 9.69 -7.97 0.55
C LEU A 89 9.21 -6.66 1.18
N VAL A 90 8.79 -6.70 2.43
CA VAL A 90 8.34 -5.52 3.20
C VAL A 90 9.12 -5.42 4.51
N ASN A 91 9.58 -4.23 4.88
CA ASN A 91 10.19 -4.01 6.20
C ASN A 91 9.10 -3.76 7.25
N GLU A 92 8.26 -4.77 7.49
CA GLU A 92 7.25 -4.73 8.54
C GLU A 92 7.88 -5.09 9.88
N LYS A 93 7.55 -4.36 10.94
CA LYS A 93 8.09 -4.57 12.30
C LYS A 93 9.60 -4.83 12.32
N LEU A 94 10.33 -4.07 11.50
CA LEU A 94 11.81 -4.09 11.36
C LEU A 94 12.41 -5.42 10.86
N THR A 95 11.64 -6.28 10.22
CA THR A 95 12.11 -7.59 9.69
C THR A 95 13.01 -7.47 8.46
N GLY A 96 13.01 -6.33 7.77
CA GLY A 96 13.69 -6.12 6.49
C GLY A 96 15.12 -6.67 6.40
N PRO A 97 16.04 -6.38 7.34
CA PRO A 97 17.40 -6.89 7.29
C PRO A 97 17.51 -8.42 7.27
N ALA A 98 16.67 -9.11 8.04
CA ALA A 98 16.63 -10.56 8.09
C ALA A 98 16.13 -11.15 6.75
N LEU A 99 15.08 -10.57 6.17
CA LEU A 99 14.50 -11.01 4.90
C LEU A 99 15.50 -10.79 3.75
N LEU A 100 16.14 -9.62 3.70
CA LEU A 100 17.14 -9.27 2.69
C LEU A 100 18.37 -10.20 2.79
N SER A 101 18.84 -10.50 4.00
CA SER A 101 19.96 -11.43 4.22
C SER A 101 19.65 -12.84 3.72
N LEU A 102 18.43 -13.35 3.97
CA LEU A 102 17.98 -14.65 3.47
C LEU A 102 17.97 -14.70 1.94
N ALA A 103 17.44 -13.65 1.29
CA ALA A 103 17.40 -13.55 -0.16
C ALA A 103 18.81 -13.47 -0.77
N ASP A 104 19.67 -12.62 -0.19
CA ASP A 104 21.04 -12.42 -0.67
C ASP A 104 21.89 -13.69 -0.56
N GLN A 105 21.81 -14.41 0.58
CA GLN A 105 22.47 -15.70 0.79
C GLN A 105 22.00 -16.77 -0.20
N ALA A 106 20.74 -16.71 -0.62
CA ALA A 106 20.17 -17.64 -1.59
C ALA A 106 20.47 -17.26 -3.06
N GLY A 107 21.10 -16.11 -3.29
CA GLY A 107 21.36 -15.57 -4.62
C GLY A 107 20.11 -15.11 -5.36
N ILE A 108 19.01 -14.76 -4.65
CA ILE A 108 17.77 -14.33 -5.26
C ILE A 108 17.72 -12.80 -5.25
N PRO A 109 17.64 -12.15 -6.41
CA PRO A 109 17.39 -10.71 -6.50
C PRO A 109 16.12 -10.32 -5.72
N CYS A 110 16.24 -9.32 -4.85
CA CYS A 110 15.15 -8.89 -3.99
C CYS A 110 14.96 -7.37 -3.98
N PHE A 111 13.74 -6.95 -3.70
CA PHE A 111 13.37 -5.55 -3.66
C PHE A 111 12.48 -5.28 -2.45
N LEU A 112 12.72 -4.17 -1.73
CA LEU A 112 11.82 -3.74 -0.65
C LEU A 112 10.69 -2.88 -1.19
N SER A 113 9.47 -3.18 -0.79
CA SER A 113 8.27 -2.44 -1.16
C SER A 113 7.50 -1.98 0.09
N PHE A 114 6.72 -0.92 0.01
CA PHE A 114 5.87 -0.34 1.05
C PHE A 114 6.62 0.30 2.23
N ASN A 115 7.61 -0.37 2.81
CA ASN A 115 8.43 0.16 3.91
C ASN A 115 9.91 -0.01 3.60
N GLN A 116 10.68 1.07 3.70
CA GLN A 116 12.14 1.06 3.58
C GLN A 116 12.81 0.65 4.89
N LEU A 117 14.12 0.39 4.84
CA LEU A 117 14.92 0.24 6.04
C LEU A 117 15.01 1.59 6.78
N THR A 118 14.93 1.54 8.10
CA THR A 118 15.19 2.71 8.93
C THR A 118 16.66 3.15 8.82
N PRO A 119 17.00 4.40 9.18
CA PRO A 119 18.40 4.86 9.19
C PRO A 119 19.32 3.95 10.01
N THR A 120 18.85 3.41 11.13
CA THR A 120 19.61 2.47 11.96
C THR A 120 19.84 1.14 11.25
N GLN A 121 18.82 0.58 10.60
CA GLN A 121 18.96 -0.65 9.82
C GLN A 121 19.89 -0.44 8.63
N LEU A 122 19.85 0.71 7.94
CA LEU A 122 20.75 1.05 6.84
C LEU A 122 22.21 1.13 7.27
N ARG A 123 22.52 1.70 8.45
CA ARG A 123 23.89 1.70 8.98
C ARG A 123 24.47 0.28 9.13
N ASN A 124 23.61 -0.68 9.50
CA ASN A 124 24.02 -2.08 9.72
C ASN A 124 24.03 -2.90 8.42
N SER A 125 23.04 -2.74 7.55
CA SER A 125 22.88 -3.51 6.32
C SER A 125 23.64 -2.94 5.12
N GLY A 126 24.01 -1.67 5.16
CA GLY A 126 24.51 -0.93 4.00
C GLY A 126 23.38 -0.44 3.09
N LEU A 127 23.77 0.25 2.02
CA LEU A 127 22.85 0.67 0.96
C LEU A 127 22.57 -0.50 -0.02
N PRO A 128 21.48 -0.42 -0.82
CA PRO A 128 21.21 -1.42 -1.86
C PRO A 128 22.43 -1.65 -2.76
N ARG A 129 22.64 -2.90 -3.17
CA ARG A 129 23.74 -3.37 -4.07
C ARG A 129 25.15 -3.23 -3.50
N GLN A 130 25.32 -2.85 -2.24
CA GLN A 130 26.62 -2.75 -1.59
C GLN A 130 26.97 -4.05 -0.85
N ARG A 131 26.59 -4.18 0.42
CA ARG A 131 26.86 -5.38 1.23
C ARG A 131 25.99 -6.56 0.82
N LEU A 132 24.70 -6.29 0.59
CA LEU A 132 23.73 -7.25 0.09
C LEU A 132 23.58 -7.02 -1.42
N LYS A 133 24.33 -7.79 -2.21
CA LYS A 133 24.47 -7.58 -3.66
C LYS A 133 23.17 -7.84 -4.43
N HIS A 134 22.34 -8.75 -3.92
CA HIS A 134 21.06 -9.10 -4.53
C HIS A 134 19.91 -8.19 -4.06
N TRP A 135 20.15 -7.28 -3.12
CA TRP A 135 19.17 -6.25 -2.80
C TRP A 135 19.21 -5.13 -3.83
N LEU A 136 18.28 -5.14 -4.77
CA LEU A 136 18.28 -4.23 -5.93
C LEU A 136 17.95 -2.79 -5.56
N GLY A 137 17.02 -2.57 -4.62
CA GLY A 137 16.56 -1.26 -4.21
C GLY A 137 15.27 -1.33 -3.41
N SER A 138 14.62 -0.19 -3.25
CA SER A 138 13.34 -0.07 -2.54
C SER A 138 12.41 0.99 -3.15
N LEU A 139 11.10 0.76 -2.99
CA LEU A 139 10.04 1.71 -3.29
C LEU A 139 9.10 1.78 -2.10
N ALA A 140 8.99 2.94 -1.48
CA ALA A 140 8.04 3.21 -0.40
C ALA A 140 7.26 4.49 -0.68
N PRO A 141 6.00 4.60 -0.23
CA PRO A 141 5.29 5.87 -0.29
C PRO A 141 5.91 6.86 0.72
N ASP A 142 5.81 8.14 0.43
CA ASP A 142 6.11 9.19 1.41
C ASP A 142 5.00 9.24 2.48
N ASN A 143 5.16 8.44 3.53
CA ASN A 143 4.20 8.34 4.63
C ASN A 143 4.04 9.66 5.41
N ALA A 144 5.05 10.52 5.41
CA ALA A 144 4.95 11.85 6.03
C ALA A 144 3.89 12.70 5.31
N THR A 145 3.81 12.60 3.98
CA THR A 145 2.74 13.25 3.20
C THR A 145 1.35 12.79 3.66
N ALA A 146 1.13 11.50 3.93
CA ALA A 146 -0.16 11.01 4.41
C ALA A 146 -0.55 11.60 5.77
N GLY A 147 0.38 11.59 6.73
CA GLY A 147 0.15 12.20 8.06
C GLY A 147 -0.13 13.70 7.97
N THR A 148 0.61 14.41 7.11
CA THR A 148 0.40 15.85 6.86
C THR A 148 -0.98 16.10 6.25
N LEU A 149 -1.33 15.43 5.14
CA LEU A 149 -2.59 15.64 4.42
C LEU A 149 -3.81 15.37 5.30
N THR A 150 -3.77 14.30 6.09
CA THR A 150 -4.92 13.92 6.92
C THR A 150 -5.08 14.82 8.14
N MET A 151 -3.98 15.27 8.76
CA MET A 151 -4.08 16.22 9.87
C MET A 151 -4.47 17.61 9.38
N GLN A 152 -3.88 18.13 8.30
CA GLN A 152 -4.28 19.40 7.70
C GLN A 152 -5.74 19.38 7.24
N GLY A 153 -6.16 18.29 6.58
CA GLY A 153 -7.56 18.11 6.18
C GLY A 153 -8.52 18.11 7.36
N LEU A 154 -8.16 17.44 8.46
CA LEU A 154 -8.96 17.39 9.69
C LEU A 154 -9.09 18.78 10.33
N LEU A 155 -7.99 19.53 10.44
CA LEU A 155 -7.99 20.90 11.01
C LEU A 155 -8.72 21.90 10.10
N SER A 156 -8.54 21.81 8.78
CA SER A 156 -9.28 22.62 7.81
C SER A 156 -10.79 22.37 7.89
N GLU A 157 -11.21 21.13 8.09
CA GLU A 157 -12.61 20.82 8.28
C GLU A 157 -13.12 21.35 9.63
N ALA A 158 -12.33 21.22 10.70
CA ALA A 158 -12.68 21.74 12.03
C ALA A 158 -12.93 23.25 12.01
N SER A 159 -12.10 24.02 11.31
CA SER A 159 -12.26 25.48 11.19
C SER A 159 -13.54 25.92 10.45
N ARG A 160 -14.08 25.05 9.57
CA ARG A 160 -15.35 25.29 8.87
C ARG A 160 -16.56 24.80 9.65
N HIS A 161 -16.36 23.74 10.42
CA HIS A 161 -17.43 23.00 11.08
C HIS A 161 -17.79 23.53 12.45
N PHE A 162 -16.78 23.87 13.27
CA PHE A 162 -16.99 24.38 14.63
C PHE A 162 -17.00 25.92 14.68
N PRO A 163 -17.82 26.52 15.55
CA PRO A 163 -17.77 27.97 15.81
C PRO A 163 -16.36 28.46 16.18
N ALA A 164 -16.04 29.68 15.78
CA ALA A 164 -14.76 30.31 16.16
C ALA A 164 -14.59 30.32 17.69
N GLY A 165 -13.40 29.97 18.16
CA GLY A 165 -13.07 29.87 19.57
C GLY A 165 -13.47 28.56 20.25
N THR A 166 -14.05 27.59 19.52
CA THR A 166 -14.31 26.24 20.05
C THR A 166 -12.96 25.58 20.42
N PRO A 167 -12.77 25.10 21.66
CA PRO A 167 -11.57 24.36 22.01
C PRO A 167 -11.46 23.06 21.21
N LEU A 168 -10.33 22.85 20.54
CA LEU A 168 -10.10 21.66 19.73
C LEU A 168 -9.21 20.65 20.49
N HIS A 169 -9.72 19.44 20.67
CA HIS A 169 -9.08 18.35 21.39
C HIS A 169 -8.90 17.13 20.49
N VAL A 170 -7.65 16.78 20.19
CA VAL A 170 -7.30 15.69 19.26
C VAL A 170 -6.96 14.42 20.03
N LEU A 171 -7.59 13.30 19.64
CA LEU A 171 -7.12 11.94 19.88
C LEU A 171 -6.39 11.45 18.63
N MET A 172 -5.15 10.97 18.78
CA MET A 172 -4.41 10.30 17.72
C MET A 172 -4.31 8.81 17.99
N MET A 173 -4.65 7.99 16.98
CA MET A 173 -4.43 6.54 17.01
C MET A 173 -3.45 6.14 15.91
N ALA A 174 -2.25 5.77 16.33
CA ALA A 174 -1.17 5.27 15.50
C ALA A 174 -1.32 3.78 15.19
N GLY A 175 -0.56 3.26 14.23
CA GLY A 175 -0.46 1.83 13.98
C GLY A 175 0.27 1.10 15.11
N ASP A 176 1.51 0.76 14.90
CA ASP A 176 2.39 0.16 15.91
C ASP A 176 3.67 1.00 16.12
N HIS A 177 4.47 0.65 17.13
CA HIS A 177 5.70 1.38 17.46
C HIS A 177 6.88 1.09 16.53
N ALA A 178 6.86 -0.02 15.80
CA ALA A 178 8.03 -0.54 15.08
C ALA A 178 7.98 -0.25 13.57
N THR A 179 6.78 -0.25 12.97
CA THR A 179 6.64 -0.10 11.52
C THR A 179 6.95 1.34 11.09
N PRO A 180 7.87 1.54 10.11
CA PRO A 180 8.25 2.87 9.63
C PRO A 180 7.04 3.73 9.23
N ALA A 181 6.08 3.17 8.49
CA ALA A 181 4.88 3.88 8.07
C ALA A 181 4.08 4.48 9.25
N SER A 182 3.96 3.75 10.38
CA SER A 182 3.28 4.25 11.58
C SER A 182 3.99 5.48 12.13
N ASN A 183 5.30 5.37 12.33
CA ASN A 183 6.11 6.42 12.95
C ASN A 183 6.21 7.69 12.08
N GLU A 184 6.37 7.52 10.76
CA GLU A 184 6.44 8.62 9.80
C GLU A 184 5.12 9.41 9.72
N ARG A 185 3.96 8.70 9.66
CA ARG A 185 2.62 9.30 9.66
C ARG A 185 2.38 10.11 10.94
N VAL A 186 2.67 9.51 12.11
CA VAL A 186 2.51 10.17 13.42
C VAL A 186 3.39 11.41 13.51
N ALA A 187 4.69 11.28 13.20
CA ALA A 187 5.63 12.41 13.31
C ALA A 187 5.20 13.58 12.40
N ALA A 188 4.69 13.29 11.20
CA ALA A 188 4.20 14.33 10.29
C ALA A 188 2.92 15.00 10.80
N ALA A 189 1.94 14.21 11.29
CA ALA A 189 0.72 14.75 11.88
C ALA A 189 1.02 15.62 13.13
N GLN A 190 1.96 15.19 13.97
CA GLN A 190 2.41 15.99 15.13
C GLN A 190 3.12 17.29 14.71
N ARG A 191 3.91 17.29 13.62
CA ARG A 191 4.50 18.55 13.09
C ARG A 191 3.42 19.54 12.64
N VAL A 192 2.33 19.06 12.03
CA VAL A 192 1.18 19.92 11.69
C VAL A 192 0.56 20.48 12.97
N LEU A 193 0.30 19.66 13.99
CA LEU A 193 -0.26 20.11 15.27
C LEU A 193 0.66 21.14 15.98
N ALA A 194 1.98 20.99 15.88
CA ALA A 194 2.92 21.93 16.51
C ALA A 194 2.82 23.36 15.96
N SER A 195 2.29 23.53 14.72
CA SER A 195 2.00 24.87 14.16
C SER A 195 0.59 25.39 14.47
N HIS A 196 -0.20 24.65 15.28
CA HIS A 196 -1.56 24.96 15.69
C HIS A 196 -1.68 24.94 17.24
N PRO A 197 -1.11 25.93 17.96
CA PRO A 197 -1.09 25.93 19.43
C PRO A 197 -2.47 26.00 20.08
N GLU A 198 -3.49 26.42 19.32
CA GLU A 198 -4.89 26.42 19.73
C GLU A 198 -5.52 25.01 19.78
N VAL A 199 -4.84 24.00 19.22
CA VAL A 199 -5.31 22.61 19.16
C VAL A 199 -4.55 21.77 20.18
N ARG A 200 -5.26 21.12 21.09
CA ARG A 200 -4.66 20.30 22.13
C ARG A 200 -4.61 18.83 21.73
N LEU A 201 -3.41 18.26 21.61
CA LEU A 201 -3.25 16.82 21.58
C LEU A 201 -3.59 16.23 22.97
N THR A 202 -4.73 15.57 23.08
CA THR A 202 -5.20 14.98 24.33
C THR A 202 -4.49 13.67 24.63
N GLN A 203 -4.38 12.79 23.61
CA GLN A 203 -3.74 11.49 23.75
C GLN A 203 -3.24 10.97 22.40
N LEU A 204 -2.11 10.25 22.41
CA LEU A 204 -1.62 9.40 21.34
C LEU A 204 -1.59 7.96 21.85
N VAL A 205 -2.22 7.04 21.10
CA VAL A 205 -2.25 5.61 21.41
C VAL A 205 -1.94 4.77 20.18
N TYR A 206 -1.69 3.48 20.36
CA TYR A 206 -1.34 2.54 19.30
C TYR A 206 -2.39 1.44 19.19
N GLY A 207 -3.07 1.40 18.04
CA GLY A 207 -4.17 0.48 17.75
C GLY A 207 -3.74 -0.79 17.02
N GLU A 208 -2.43 -0.99 16.76
CA GLU A 208 -1.85 -2.16 16.07
C GLU A 208 -2.48 -2.46 14.72
N TRP A 209 -2.99 -1.42 14.03
CA TRP A 209 -3.70 -1.48 12.76
C TRP A 209 -5.07 -2.18 12.82
N GLU A 210 -5.56 -2.53 14.02
CA GLU A 210 -6.70 -3.38 14.25
C GLU A 210 -7.96 -2.61 14.65
N ARG A 211 -9.06 -2.91 13.95
CA ARG A 211 -10.39 -2.30 14.22
C ARG A 211 -10.89 -2.61 15.63
N GLN A 212 -10.79 -3.88 16.07
CA GLN A 212 -11.32 -4.28 17.37
C GLN A 212 -10.59 -3.60 18.53
N ARG A 213 -9.27 -3.46 18.40
CA ARG A 213 -8.46 -2.74 19.39
C ARG A 213 -8.81 -1.25 19.41
N ALA A 214 -9.07 -0.67 18.26
CA ALA A 214 -9.52 0.72 18.15
C ALA A 214 -10.88 0.95 18.81
N ILE A 215 -11.83 0.00 18.68
CA ILE A 215 -13.12 0.06 19.40
C ILE A 215 -12.87 0.12 20.91
N GLN A 216 -12.12 -0.85 21.44
CA GLN A 216 -11.89 -0.96 22.89
C GLN A 216 -11.19 0.27 23.47
N GLN A 217 -10.08 0.68 22.86
CA GLN A 217 -9.34 1.87 23.31
C GLN A 217 -10.15 3.14 23.15
N GLY A 218 -10.85 3.28 22.00
CA GLY A 218 -11.69 4.42 21.69
C GLY A 218 -12.80 4.63 22.71
N GLN A 219 -13.49 3.56 23.15
CA GLN A 219 -14.53 3.63 24.18
C GLN A 219 -13.99 4.19 25.50
N TRP A 220 -12.85 3.66 25.99
CA TRP A 220 -12.24 4.13 27.24
C TRP A 220 -11.76 5.58 27.14
N LEU A 221 -11.17 5.95 25.99
CA LEU A 221 -10.61 7.29 25.81
C LEU A 221 -11.70 8.34 25.66
N LEU A 222 -12.78 8.06 24.92
CA LEU A 222 -13.91 9.00 24.76
C LEU A 222 -14.69 9.15 26.08
N GLN A 223 -14.81 8.10 26.90
CA GLN A 223 -15.37 8.19 28.25
C GLN A 223 -14.49 9.02 29.18
N ARG A 224 -13.18 8.82 29.15
CA ARG A 224 -12.23 9.54 30.00
C ARG A 224 -12.06 11.01 29.57
N TYR A 225 -12.15 11.28 28.29
CA TYR A 225 -11.94 12.59 27.68
C TYR A 225 -13.12 13.00 26.81
N PRO A 226 -14.28 13.31 27.41
CA PRO A 226 -15.53 13.60 26.67
C PRO A 226 -15.42 14.87 25.80
N GLN A 227 -14.44 15.74 26.04
CA GLN A 227 -14.17 16.95 25.26
C GLN A 227 -13.51 16.66 23.89
N ILE A 228 -13.05 15.43 23.61
CA ILE A 228 -12.49 15.07 22.31
C ILE A 228 -13.51 15.32 21.22
N ASN A 229 -13.12 16.14 20.23
CA ASN A 229 -13.92 16.50 19.07
C ASN A 229 -13.16 16.31 17.74
N LEU A 230 -11.84 15.97 17.80
CA LEU A 230 -11.05 15.57 16.64
C LEU A 230 -10.41 14.21 16.89
N VAL A 231 -10.47 13.33 15.86
CA VAL A 231 -9.85 12.01 15.91
C VAL A 231 -9.05 11.79 14.64
N TRP A 232 -7.76 11.51 14.80
CA TRP A 232 -6.85 11.15 13.72
C TRP A 232 -6.48 9.68 13.82
N ALA A 233 -6.70 8.89 12.75
CA ALA A 233 -6.34 7.48 12.68
C ALA A 233 -5.33 7.22 11.56
N ALA A 234 -4.30 6.41 11.85
CA ALA A 234 -3.23 6.10 10.91
C ALA A 234 -3.65 5.11 9.79
N ASN A 235 -4.83 4.46 9.90
CA ASN A 235 -5.46 3.70 8.82
C ASN A 235 -6.99 3.74 8.94
N ASP A 236 -7.68 3.18 7.96
CA ASP A 236 -9.13 3.14 7.89
C ASP A 236 -9.77 2.11 8.85
N GLU A 237 -9.19 0.94 9.06
CA GLU A 237 -9.70 -0.05 9.99
C GLU A 237 -9.78 0.50 11.42
N MET A 238 -8.73 1.19 11.88
CA MET A 238 -8.76 1.86 13.18
C MET A 238 -9.75 3.03 13.19
N ALA A 239 -9.89 3.77 12.07
CA ALA A 239 -10.89 4.83 11.96
C ALA A 239 -12.31 4.27 12.11
N PHE A 240 -12.64 3.15 11.49
CA PHE A 240 -13.95 2.49 11.64
C PHE A 240 -14.20 2.02 13.08
N GLY A 241 -13.16 1.51 13.75
CA GLY A 241 -13.26 1.17 15.17
C GLY A 241 -13.51 2.39 16.05
N LEU A 242 -12.86 3.52 15.76
CA LEU A 242 -13.09 4.77 16.46
C LEU A 242 -14.44 5.39 16.14
N GLU A 243 -14.94 5.28 14.91
CA GLU A 243 -16.30 5.67 14.54
C GLU A 243 -17.36 4.93 15.38
N GLU A 244 -17.19 3.62 15.52
CA GLU A 244 -18.08 2.81 16.36
C GLU A 244 -17.98 3.23 17.84
N ALA A 245 -16.79 3.52 18.35
CA ALA A 245 -16.62 4.03 19.70
C ALA A 245 -17.26 5.41 19.90
N ILE A 246 -17.15 6.31 18.90
CA ILE A 246 -17.83 7.62 18.89
C ILE A 246 -19.35 7.42 18.96
N GLN A 247 -19.91 6.55 18.15
CA GLN A 247 -21.33 6.25 18.16
C GLN A 247 -21.81 5.70 19.51
N ARG A 248 -21.06 4.78 20.11
CA ARG A 248 -21.35 4.22 21.45
C ARG A 248 -21.26 5.26 22.57
N SER A 249 -20.51 6.37 22.36
CA SER A 249 -20.45 7.49 23.30
C SER A 249 -21.64 8.46 23.17
N GLY A 250 -22.60 8.17 22.26
CA GLY A 250 -23.75 9.03 21.97
C GLY A 250 -23.45 10.19 21.02
N LYS A 251 -22.26 10.22 20.40
CA LYS A 251 -21.84 11.22 19.42
C LYS A 251 -21.85 10.65 18.00
N GLN A 252 -21.75 11.50 16.99
CA GLN A 252 -21.70 11.10 15.58
C GLN A 252 -20.40 11.59 14.93
N ALA A 253 -19.73 10.69 14.21
CA ALA A 253 -18.60 11.03 13.38
C ALA A 253 -19.04 11.94 12.21
N GLY A 254 -18.23 12.98 11.94
CA GLY A 254 -18.55 14.01 10.96
C GLY A 254 -19.51 15.11 11.48
N ARG A 255 -19.91 15.02 12.77
CA ARG A 255 -20.75 16.03 13.44
C ARG A 255 -20.09 16.50 14.74
N GLU A 256 -20.33 15.82 15.87
CA GLU A 256 -19.73 16.21 17.16
C GLU A 256 -18.24 15.83 17.23
N VAL A 257 -17.80 14.86 16.44
CA VAL A 257 -16.40 14.43 16.37
C VAL A 257 -15.99 14.29 14.90
N LEU A 258 -15.04 15.08 14.46
CA LEU A 258 -14.45 14.95 13.13
C LEU A 258 -13.39 13.85 13.13
N LEU A 259 -13.40 13.00 12.10
CA LEU A 259 -12.58 11.80 12.00
C LEU A 259 -11.79 11.79 10.70
N SER A 260 -10.49 11.47 10.77
CA SER A 260 -9.65 11.26 9.59
C SER A 260 -9.12 9.84 9.47
N ALA A 261 -8.82 9.42 8.25
CA ALA A 261 -8.27 8.11 7.95
C ALA A 261 -7.25 8.14 6.80
N ILE A 262 -6.50 7.06 6.69
CA ILE A 262 -5.61 6.78 5.56
C ILE A 262 -6.01 5.41 5.04
N ASN A 263 -6.11 5.21 3.77
CA ASN A 263 -6.28 4.02 2.92
C ASN A 263 -7.38 4.24 1.86
N ASN A 264 -7.68 3.17 1.10
CA ASN A 264 -8.57 3.22 -0.06
C ASN A 264 -9.67 2.15 -0.05
N SER A 265 -10.00 1.58 1.11
CA SER A 265 -11.06 0.57 1.16
C SER A 265 -12.39 1.12 0.65
N GLN A 266 -13.23 0.25 0.08
CA GLN A 266 -14.55 0.64 -0.38
C GLN A 266 -15.40 1.27 0.74
N GLN A 267 -15.19 0.82 1.99
CA GLN A 267 -15.84 1.45 3.15
C GLN A 267 -15.28 2.86 3.38
N ALA A 268 -13.97 3.08 3.35
CA ALA A 268 -13.40 4.42 3.54
C ALA A 268 -13.91 5.43 2.50
N MET A 269 -14.06 4.99 1.25
CA MET A 269 -14.62 5.83 0.19
C MET A 269 -16.10 6.17 0.46
N ARG A 270 -16.92 5.19 0.90
CA ARG A 270 -18.33 5.46 1.30
C ARG A 270 -18.41 6.43 2.47
N GLU A 271 -17.63 6.20 3.53
CA GLU A 271 -17.62 7.06 4.72
C GLU A 271 -17.17 8.50 4.37
N ARG A 272 -16.23 8.63 3.42
CA ARG A 272 -15.78 9.95 2.92
C ARG A 272 -16.88 10.67 2.14
N GLN A 273 -17.65 9.96 1.30
CA GLN A 273 -18.78 10.52 0.56
C GLN A 273 -19.90 10.98 1.51
N GLN A 274 -20.15 10.19 2.55
CA GLN A 274 -21.24 10.45 3.52
C GLN A 274 -20.84 11.47 4.61
N GLY A 275 -19.60 11.97 4.58
CA GLY A 275 -19.10 12.96 5.52
C GLY A 275 -18.74 12.41 6.90
N ARG A 276 -18.82 11.09 7.13
CA ARG A 276 -18.38 10.48 8.40
C ARG A 276 -16.85 10.47 8.53
N LEU A 277 -16.13 10.35 7.42
CA LEU A 277 -14.71 10.71 7.37
C LEU A 277 -14.56 12.15 6.87
N SER A 278 -14.08 13.02 7.74
CA SER A 278 -13.84 14.44 7.47
C SER A 278 -12.61 14.66 6.59
N ALA A 279 -11.59 13.81 6.74
CA ALA A 279 -10.41 13.81 5.89
C ALA A 279 -9.97 12.38 5.58
N LEU A 280 -9.51 12.17 4.34
CA LEU A 280 -9.01 10.87 3.87
C LEU A 280 -7.82 11.10 2.94
N ALA A 281 -6.75 10.31 3.11
CA ALA A 281 -5.63 10.24 2.17
C ALA A 281 -5.47 8.81 1.66
N ALA A 282 -5.24 8.65 0.35
CA ALA A 282 -5.09 7.35 -0.29
C ALA A 282 -4.05 7.39 -1.42
N GLY A 283 -3.70 6.21 -1.97
CA GLY A 283 -2.82 6.07 -3.13
C GLY A 283 -1.72 5.03 -2.97
N HIS A 284 -1.24 4.84 -1.76
CA HIS A 284 -0.09 3.97 -1.47
C HIS A 284 -0.34 2.47 -1.65
N PHE A 285 -1.57 2.03 -1.83
CA PHE A 285 -1.88 0.63 -2.18
C PHE A 285 -1.25 0.21 -3.53
N MET A 286 -0.96 1.18 -4.39
CA MET A 286 -0.29 0.98 -5.68
C MET A 286 1.19 0.64 -5.57
N THR A 287 1.83 0.77 -4.40
CA THR A 287 3.28 0.60 -4.22
C THR A 287 3.77 -0.74 -4.75
N GLY A 288 3.06 -1.84 -4.46
CA GLY A 288 3.43 -3.16 -4.96
C GLY A 288 3.34 -3.28 -6.49
N ALA A 289 2.28 -2.74 -7.09
CA ALA A 289 2.11 -2.73 -8.54
C ALA A 289 3.22 -1.92 -9.24
N TRP A 290 3.57 -0.75 -8.70
CA TRP A 290 4.68 0.06 -9.22
C TRP A 290 6.05 -0.58 -8.96
N SER A 291 6.21 -1.35 -7.88
CA SER A 291 7.42 -2.17 -7.68
C SER A 291 7.56 -3.23 -8.79
N LEU A 292 6.45 -3.83 -9.23
CA LEU A 292 6.47 -4.76 -10.38
C LEU A 292 6.84 -4.04 -11.68
N VAL A 293 6.42 -2.79 -11.89
CA VAL A 293 6.86 -1.97 -13.04
C VAL A 293 8.37 -1.74 -13.02
N LEU A 294 8.95 -1.42 -11.84
CA LEU A 294 10.41 -1.26 -11.70
C LEU A 294 11.16 -2.57 -11.97
N LEU A 295 10.67 -3.70 -11.46
CA LEU A 295 11.26 -5.00 -11.71
C LEU A 295 11.14 -5.42 -13.18
N TYR A 296 10.01 -5.10 -13.83
CA TYR A 296 9.81 -5.31 -15.26
C TYR A 296 10.83 -4.52 -16.09
N ASP A 297 11.03 -3.24 -15.79
CA ASP A 297 12.02 -2.40 -16.46
C ASP A 297 13.45 -2.92 -16.23
N TYR A 298 13.78 -3.30 -14.99
CA TYR A 298 15.06 -3.87 -14.64
C TYR A 298 15.35 -5.18 -15.41
N GLN A 299 14.38 -6.09 -15.49
CA GLN A 299 14.46 -7.34 -16.25
C GLN A 299 14.74 -7.11 -17.74
N HIS A 300 14.23 -5.99 -18.29
CA HIS A 300 14.44 -5.63 -19.69
C HIS A 300 15.59 -4.63 -19.91
N GLY A 301 16.52 -4.54 -18.96
CA GLY A 301 17.73 -3.72 -19.07
C GLY A 301 17.54 -2.23 -18.86
N ARG A 302 16.38 -1.81 -18.33
CA ARG A 302 16.10 -0.42 -17.93
C ARG A 302 16.20 -0.27 -16.42
N ASP A 303 17.43 -0.07 -15.93
CA ASP A 303 17.68 0.07 -14.50
C ASP A 303 17.14 1.39 -13.97
N PHE A 304 16.42 1.32 -12.86
CA PHE A 304 15.86 2.47 -12.13
C PHE A 304 16.92 3.25 -11.33
N ALA A 305 18.16 2.79 -11.29
CA ALA A 305 19.26 3.43 -10.54
C ALA A 305 19.48 4.90 -10.93
N SER A 306 19.14 5.30 -12.16
CA SER A 306 19.20 6.70 -12.60
C SER A 306 18.27 7.65 -11.81
N GLU A 307 17.23 7.11 -11.16
CA GLU A 307 16.32 7.87 -10.28
C GLU A 307 16.56 7.58 -8.79
N GLY A 308 17.53 6.71 -8.50
CA GLY A 308 17.90 6.30 -7.15
C GLY A 308 17.55 4.85 -6.84
N LEU A 309 18.22 4.30 -5.84
CA LEU A 309 17.98 2.91 -5.39
C LEU A 309 16.96 2.83 -4.24
N GLN A 310 16.60 3.95 -3.64
CA GLN A 310 15.63 4.07 -2.55
C GLN A 310 14.61 5.14 -2.93
N LEU A 311 13.59 4.72 -3.70
CA LEU A 311 12.58 5.62 -4.24
C LEU A 311 11.48 5.88 -3.19
N GLN A 312 11.11 7.15 -3.04
CA GLN A 312 10.05 7.56 -2.10
C GLN A 312 9.16 8.65 -2.74
N PRO A 313 8.42 8.32 -3.81
CA PRO A 313 7.56 9.27 -4.48
C PRO A 313 6.34 9.67 -3.63
N ALA A 314 5.80 10.87 -3.89
CA ALA A 314 4.58 11.38 -3.28
C ALA A 314 3.35 10.64 -3.85
N MET A 315 3.09 9.45 -3.33
CA MET A 315 1.99 8.58 -3.79
C MET A 315 0.63 8.98 -3.23
N PHE A 316 0.61 9.63 -2.07
CA PHE A 316 -0.65 9.99 -1.42
C PHE A 316 -1.31 11.21 -2.03
N SER A 317 -2.64 11.16 -2.12
CA SER A 317 -3.49 12.30 -2.43
C SER A 317 -4.58 12.43 -1.37
N ALA A 318 -4.94 13.66 -1.03
CA ALA A 318 -6.15 13.92 -0.26
C ALA A 318 -7.38 13.57 -1.13
N ILE A 319 -8.34 12.87 -0.56
CA ILE A 319 -9.52 12.38 -1.28
C ILE A 319 -10.74 13.21 -0.90
N SER A 320 -11.26 13.95 -1.85
CA SER A 320 -12.56 14.63 -1.73
C SER A 320 -13.73 13.66 -1.87
N ALA A 321 -14.94 14.07 -1.47
CA ALA A 321 -16.14 13.25 -1.64
C ALA A 321 -16.44 12.91 -3.12
N PRO A 322 -16.31 13.84 -4.09
CA PRO A 322 -16.43 13.50 -5.52
C PRO A 322 -15.38 12.48 -5.99
N GLN A 323 -14.13 12.62 -5.57
CA GLN A 323 -13.07 11.66 -5.94
C GLN A 323 -13.31 10.28 -5.32
N ALA A 324 -13.85 10.21 -4.10
CA ALA A 324 -14.22 8.96 -3.47
C ALA A 324 -15.34 8.24 -4.25
N LEU A 325 -16.35 8.99 -4.73
CA LEU A 325 -17.40 8.45 -5.60
C LEU A 325 -16.82 7.95 -6.93
N HIS A 326 -15.95 8.73 -7.57
CA HIS A 326 -15.30 8.35 -8.82
C HIS A 326 -14.45 7.08 -8.65
N PHE A 327 -13.68 6.99 -7.55
CA PHE A 327 -12.91 5.80 -7.22
C PHE A 327 -13.80 4.54 -7.14
N GLN A 328 -14.94 4.63 -6.45
CA GLN A 328 -15.86 3.50 -6.31
C GLN A 328 -16.50 3.09 -7.64
N GLN A 329 -16.83 4.06 -8.50
CA GLN A 329 -17.38 3.77 -9.82
C GLN A 329 -16.36 3.12 -10.76
N ARG A 330 -15.10 3.59 -10.70
CA ARG A 330 -14.04 3.11 -11.57
C ARG A 330 -13.42 1.79 -11.12
N PHE A 331 -13.27 1.59 -9.81
CA PHE A 331 -12.58 0.44 -9.21
C PHE A 331 -13.52 -0.35 -8.29
N ALA A 332 -14.75 -0.61 -8.78
CA ALA A 332 -15.68 -1.50 -8.08
C ALA A 332 -14.97 -2.85 -7.80
N ASP A 333 -15.25 -3.42 -6.63
CA ASP A 333 -14.66 -4.69 -6.17
C ASP A 333 -13.13 -4.74 -6.19
N ASN A 334 -12.46 -3.57 -6.14
CA ASN A 334 -11.03 -3.41 -6.31
C ASN A 334 -10.51 -4.00 -7.64
N ASP A 335 -11.27 -3.87 -8.71
CA ASP A 335 -10.80 -4.20 -10.05
C ASP A 335 -9.94 -3.06 -10.61
N PHE A 336 -8.65 -3.29 -10.68
CA PHE A 336 -7.65 -2.34 -11.20
C PHE A 336 -7.20 -2.67 -12.63
N SER A 337 -7.89 -3.57 -13.34
CA SER A 337 -7.55 -4.00 -14.70
C SER A 337 -7.57 -2.86 -15.74
N SER A 338 -8.38 -1.82 -15.48
CA SER A 338 -8.47 -0.62 -16.32
C SER A 338 -7.25 0.31 -16.25
N ILE A 339 -6.36 0.12 -15.26
CA ILE A 339 -5.12 0.89 -15.15
C ILE A 339 -4.13 0.37 -16.20
N ARG A 340 -3.58 1.26 -17.01
CA ARG A 340 -2.62 0.92 -18.05
C ARG A 340 -1.20 0.88 -17.48
N PHE A 341 -0.80 -0.23 -16.84
CA PHE A 341 0.50 -0.32 -16.14
C PHE A 341 1.71 -0.15 -17.05
N ARG A 342 1.63 -0.57 -18.32
CA ARG A 342 2.70 -0.37 -19.32
C ARG A 342 3.05 1.11 -19.55
N GLN A 343 2.12 2.05 -19.33
CA GLN A 343 2.42 3.48 -19.49
C GLN A 343 3.41 4.02 -18.45
N PHE A 344 3.53 3.36 -17.28
CA PHE A 344 4.44 3.72 -16.20
C PHE A 344 5.83 3.06 -16.33
N SER A 345 6.04 2.18 -17.29
CA SER A 345 7.29 1.48 -17.58
C SER A 345 8.12 2.25 -18.58
N LYS A 346 9.38 2.48 -18.30
CA LYS A 346 10.34 3.12 -19.25
C LYS A 346 10.71 2.20 -20.41
N PHE A 347 10.60 0.89 -20.24
CA PHE A 347 10.81 -0.08 -21.31
C PHE A 347 9.62 -0.12 -22.26
N ALA A 348 8.40 -0.23 -21.73
CA ALA A 348 7.18 -0.29 -22.56
C ALA A 348 6.74 1.08 -23.09
N ASN A 349 7.16 2.18 -22.44
CA ASN A 349 6.92 3.57 -22.86
C ASN A 349 8.24 4.36 -22.89
N PRO A 350 9.01 4.28 -23.99
CA PRO A 350 10.30 4.95 -24.09
C PRO A 350 10.26 6.49 -23.99
N ALA A 351 9.08 7.09 -24.13
CA ALA A 351 8.90 8.53 -23.95
C ALA A 351 8.93 8.96 -22.47
N LEU A 352 8.75 8.00 -21.55
CA LEU A 352 8.76 8.28 -20.12
C LEU A 352 10.19 8.54 -19.62
N GLN A 353 10.47 9.80 -19.25
CA GLN A 353 11.79 10.20 -18.76
C GLN A 353 11.96 9.84 -17.27
N HIS A 354 10.91 10.05 -16.46
CA HIS A 354 10.88 9.80 -15.02
C HIS A 354 9.66 8.98 -14.64
N TYR A 355 9.78 8.14 -13.60
CA TYR A 355 8.65 7.40 -13.07
C TYR A 355 7.64 8.34 -12.41
N ALA A 356 6.39 8.30 -12.88
CA ALA A 356 5.31 9.14 -12.40
C ALA A 356 4.36 8.34 -11.49
N PHE A 357 4.87 7.85 -10.36
CA PHE A 357 4.11 7.03 -9.41
C PHE A 357 3.24 7.88 -8.48
N ARG A 358 2.16 8.45 -9.03
CA ARG A 358 1.20 9.29 -8.30
C ARG A 358 -0.21 8.75 -8.46
N PHE A 359 -0.98 8.80 -7.38
CA PHE A 359 -2.33 8.23 -7.37
C PHE A 359 -3.33 9.02 -8.24
N ASN A 360 -3.24 10.35 -8.29
CA ASN A 360 -4.11 11.16 -9.15
C ASN A 360 -4.02 10.76 -10.63
N MET A 361 -2.84 10.37 -11.12
CA MET A 361 -2.67 9.87 -12.49
C MET A 361 -3.38 8.52 -12.76
N VAL A 362 -3.85 7.87 -11.74
CA VAL A 362 -4.60 6.61 -11.81
C VAL A 362 -6.10 6.87 -11.72
N LEU A 363 -6.51 7.99 -11.09
CA LEU A 363 -7.92 8.39 -10.98
C LEU A 363 -8.46 9.04 -12.26
N ASP A 364 -7.62 9.76 -12.98
CA ASP A 364 -7.94 10.38 -14.28
C ASP A 364 -7.89 9.34 -15.41
#